data_1df2ce960c8ceb35c1e815f75b171eb6
#
_entry.id   1df2ce960c8ceb35c1e815f75b171eb6
#
_cell.length_a   1.000
_cell.length_b   1.000
_cell.length_c   1.000
_cell.angle_alpha   90.00
_cell.angle_beta   90.00
_cell.angle_gamma   90.00
#
_symmetry.space_group_name_H-M   'P 1'
#
loop_
_entity.id
_entity.type
_entity.pdbx_description
1 polymer ?
#
loop_
_entity_poly.entity_id
_entity_poly.type
_entity_poly.pdbx_seq_one_letter_code
_entity_poly.pdbx_strand_id
1 'polypeptide(L)'
;WGGDGWNYTDNFMTGRTNGVATYRNSDFFGLVDGLSFALQYQGKNDHDRSIRKQNGDGFSTAATYAFDNGIALSAGYANSNRSVDQKRDGNGDKAEAWATSAKYDANNIYAAVMYSQTYNMTPEEDDHFAGKTQNFEAVVQYQFDFGLRPSLGYVQTKGKNLQARGGFGGGDADLVKYVELGTWYY
;
A
#
# COMPACT_ATOMS: atom_id res chain seq x y z
N TRP A 1 6.05 -10.38 3.58
CA TRP A 1 6.58 -9.03 3.71
C TRP A 1 5.56 -8.14 4.39
N GLY A 2 5.88 -7.49 5.51
CA GLY A 2 5.11 -6.41 6.09
C GLY A 2 3.70 -6.76 6.55
N GLY A 3 3.48 -7.90 7.20
CA GLY A 3 2.16 -8.29 7.71
C GLY A 3 1.48 -7.24 8.58
N ASP A 4 2.26 -6.40 9.23
CA ASP A 4 1.74 -5.36 10.12
C ASP A 4 1.16 -4.17 9.34
N GLY A 5 1.84 -3.65 8.32
CA GLY A 5 1.30 -2.59 7.46
C GLY A 5 0.05 -3.03 6.69
N TRP A 6 0.02 -4.26 6.25
CA TRP A 6 -1.12 -4.88 5.58
C TRP A 6 -2.38 -4.93 6.45
N ASN A 7 -2.25 -5.22 7.72
CA ASN A 7 -3.39 -5.32 8.64
C ASN A 7 -4.06 -3.97 8.92
N TYR A 8 -3.36 -2.86 8.70
CA TYR A 8 -3.87 -1.52 9.00
C TYR A 8 -4.50 -0.79 7.81
N THR A 9 -4.27 -1.23 6.57
CA THR A 9 -4.68 -0.48 5.37
C THR A 9 -5.60 -1.24 4.42
N ASP A 10 -6.08 -2.42 4.77
CA ASP A 10 -6.77 -3.32 3.84
C ASP A 10 -8.28 -3.07 3.65
N ASN A 11 -8.81 -1.98 4.18
CA ASN A 11 -10.25 -1.68 4.09
C ASN A 11 -10.66 -1.06 2.75
N PHE A 12 -9.73 -0.41 2.06
CA PHE A 12 -10.02 0.38 0.87
C PHE A 12 -9.14 -0.07 -0.30
N MET A 13 -9.70 -0.87 -1.22
CA MET A 13 -9.07 -1.27 -2.48
C MET A 13 -7.70 -1.97 -2.35
N THR A 14 -7.46 -2.64 -1.24
CA THR A 14 -6.26 -3.44 -0.98
C THR A 14 -6.52 -4.92 -1.20
N GLY A 15 -5.52 -5.77 -1.05
CA GLY A 15 -5.59 -7.18 -1.43
C GLY A 15 -6.67 -8.04 -0.76
N ARG A 16 -7.32 -7.56 0.30
CA ARG A 16 -8.43 -8.25 0.98
C ARG A 16 -9.81 -7.67 0.69
N THR A 17 -9.91 -6.69 -0.18
CA THR A 17 -11.20 -6.14 -0.58
C THR A 17 -11.99 -7.14 -1.41
N ASN A 18 -13.29 -7.10 -1.28
CA ASN A 18 -14.24 -7.83 -2.10
C ASN A 18 -15.20 -6.83 -2.79
N GLY A 19 -15.99 -7.30 -3.73
CA GLY A 19 -16.88 -6.43 -4.51
C GLY A 19 -16.12 -5.51 -5.46
N VAL A 20 -15.01 -6.00 -6.05
CA VAL A 20 -14.18 -5.25 -6.99
C VAL A 20 -14.33 -5.76 -8.41
N ALA A 21 -14.32 -4.84 -9.36
CA ALA A 21 -14.14 -5.12 -10.79
C ALA A 21 -12.80 -4.51 -11.23
N THR A 22 -11.93 -5.32 -11.81
CA THR A 22 -10.59 -4.89 -12.22
C THR A 22 -10.36 -5.19 -13.69
N TYR A 23 -10.01 -4.16 -14.46
CA TYR A 23 -9.44 -4.29 -15.80
C TYR A 23 -7.92 -4.18 -15.73
N ARG A 24 -7.22 -5.06 -16.39
CA ARG A 24 -5.75 -5.06 -16.51
C ARG A 24 -5.35 -5.17 -17.97
N ASN A 25 -4.31 -4.43 -18.33
CA ASN A 25 -3.69 -4.51 -19.64
C ASN A 25 -2.17 -4.53 -19.45
N SER A 26 -1.51 -5.54 -19.99
CA SER A 26 -0.10 -5.81 -19.73
C SER A 26 0.87 -5.27 -20.79
N ASP A 27 0.35 -4.71 -21.88
CA ASP A 27 1.15 -4.28 -23.03
C ASP A 27 0.69 -2.93 -23.61
N PHE A 28 -0.14 -2.21 -22.87
CA PHE A 28 -0.79 -0.98 -23.34
C PHE A 28 -1.38 -1.11 -24.75
N PHE A 29 -2.19 -2.18 -24.94
CA PHE A 29 -2.82 -2.54 -26.22
C PHE A 29 -1.83 -2.85 -27.37
N GLY A 30 -0.59 -3.23 -27.04
CA GLY A 30 0.47 -3.44 -28.02
C GLY A 30 1.08 -2.15 -28.60
N LEU A 31 0.79 -0.99 -27.97
CA LEU A 31 1.26 0.32 -28.44
C LEU A 31 2.54 0.77 -27.76
N VAL A 32 2.79 0.32 -26.55
CA VAL A 32 3.97 0.72 -25.75
C VAL A 32 4.53 -0.48 -25.01
N ASP A 33 5.61 -1.04 -25.50
CA ASP A 33 6.30 -2.17 -24.88
C ASP A 33 6.72 -1.81 -23.45
N GLY A 34 6.56 -2.77 -22.53
CA GLY A 34 6.90 -2.60 -21.12
C GLY A 34 5.90 -1.79 -20.29
N LEU A 35 4.89 -1.15 -20.90
CA LEU A 35 3.87 -0.42 -20.17
C LEU A 35 2.67 -1.33 -19.86
N SER A 36 2.35 -1.47 -18.57
CA SER A 36 1.14 -2.12 -18.08
C SER A 36 0.33 -1.19 -17.20
N PHE A 37 -0.98 -1.38 -17.17
CA PHE A 37 -1.85 -0.61 -16.28
C PHE A 37 -3.03 -1.43 -15.77
N ALA A 38 -3.63 -0.95 -14.69
CA ALA A 38 -4.85 -1.49 -14.10
C ALA A 38 -5.82 -0.36 -13.75
N LEU A 39 -7.11 -0.61 -13.97
CA LEU A 39 -8.21 0.21 -13.51
C LEU A 39 -9.11 -0.67 -12.63
N GLN A 40 -9.51 -0.17 -11.48
CA GLN A 40 -10.35 -0.94 -10.56
C GLN A 40 -11.46 -0.07 -10.00
N TYR A 41 -12.64 -0.65 -9.95
CA TYR A 41 -13.80 -0.13 -9.23
C TYR A 41 -14.10 -1.04 -8.04
N GLN A 42 -14.44 -0.46 -6.91
CA GLN A 42 -14.91 -1.14 -5.71
C GLN A 42 -16.32 -0.64 -5.38
N GLY A 43 -17.26 -1.56 -5.26
CA GLY A 43 -18.61 -1.25 -4.79
C GLY A 43 -18.67 -0.98 -3.30
N LYS A 44 -19.66 -0.22 -2.90
CA LYS A 44 -19.98 0.09 -1.51
C LYS A 44 -20.24 -1.16 -0.67
N ASN A 45 -19.74 -1.17 0.58
CA ASN A 45 -19.81 -2.31 1.47
C ASN A 45 -19.86 -1.82 2.93
N ASP A 46 -21.05 -1.41 3.38
CA ASP A 46 -21.23 -0.78 4.69
C ASP A 46 -22.27 -1.48 5.59
N HIS A 47 -22.96 -2.53 5.08
CA HIS A 47 -23.93 -3.28 5.84
C HIS A 47 -23.27 -4.45 6.60
N ASP A 48 -23.71 -4.69 7.85
CA ASP A 48 -23.33 -5.82 8.70
C ASP A 48 -21.81 -6.00 8.91
N ARG A 49 -21.07 -4.88 8.92
CA ARG A 49 -19.63 -4.85 9.14
C ARG A 49 -19.23 -3.88 10.24
N SER A 50 -18.15 -4.21 10.94
CA SER A 50 -17.51 -3.24 11.83
C SER A 50 -17.07 -2.00 11.03
N ILE A 51 -17.12 -0.82 11.62
CA ILE A 51 -16.77 0.47 11.00
C ILE A 51 -15.42 0.40 10.31
N ARG A 52 -14.44 -0.29 10.92
CA ARG A 52 -13.10 -0.52 10.36
C ARG A 52 -13.07 -1.28 9.05
N LYS A 53 -14.11 -2.07 8.74
CA LYS A 53 -14.20 -2.92 7.55
C LYS A 53 -15.21 -2.41 6.53
N GLN A 54 -15.84 -1.29 6.78
CA GLN A 54 -16.75 -0.64 5.84
C GLN A 54 -15.99 0.10 4.76
N ASN A 55 -16.60 0.28 3.61
CA ASN A 55 -16.18 1.20 2.56
C ASN A 55 -17.37 1.71 1.76
N GLY A 56 -17.27 2.90 1.19
CA GLY A 56 -18.15 3.36 0.13
C GLY A 56 -17.64 2.92 -1.25
N ASP A 57 -18.26 3.45 -2.31
CA ASP A 57 -17.77 3.24 -3.68
C ASP A 57 -16.40 3.90 -3.87
N GLY A 58 -15.55 3.22 -4.64
CA GLY A 58 -14.21 3.70 -4.88
C GLY A 58 -13.66 3.28 -6.24
N PHE A 59 -12.59 3.92 -6.64
CA PHE A 59 -11.82 3.57 -7.82
C PHE A 59 -10.32 3.62 -7.54
N SER A 60 -9.57 2.85 -8.30
CA SER A 60 -8.10 2.95 -8.30
C SER A 60 -7.54 2.74 -9.70
N THR A 61 -6.33 3.26 -9.88
CA THR A 61 -5.53 3.04 -11.07
C THR A 61 -4.08 2.80 -10.68
N ALA A 62 -3.40 1.98 -11.46
CA ALA A 62 -1.96 1.79 -11.33
C ALA A 62 -1.35 1.61 -12.71
N ALA A 63 -0.10 2.05 -12.87
CA ALA A 63 0.68 1.82 -14.05
C ALA A 63 2.10 1.39 -13.67
N THR A 64 2.69 0.53 -14.48
CA THR A 64 4.08 0.09 -14.36
C THR A 64 4.74 0.16 -15.72
N TYR A 65 5.92 0.74 -15.76
CA TYR A 65 6.78 0.70 -16.94
C TYR A 65 8.03 -0.11 -16.62
N ALA A 66 8.23 -1.18 -17.36
CA ALA A 66 9.39 -2.06 -17.26
C ALA A 66 10.37 -1.77 -18.40
N PHE A 67 11.62 -1.44 -18.06
CA PHE A 67 12.70 -1.24 -19.00
C PHE A 67 13.44 -2.57 -19.27
N ASP A 68 14.06 -2.69 -20.41
CA ASP A 68 14.81 -3.91 -20.80
C ASP A 68 16.04 -4.20 -19.93
N ASN A 69 16.53 -3.21 -19.19
CA ASN A 69 17.70 -3.32 -18.31
C ASN A 69 17.42 -3.82 -16.89
N GLY A 70 16.21 -4.33 -16.64
CA GLY A 70 15.78 -4.84 -15.33
C GLY A 70 15.23 -3.79 -14.38
N ILE A 71 15.13 -2.52 -14.78
CA ILE A 71 14.46 -1.47 -14.02
C ILE A 71 12.96 -1.51 -14.30
N ALA A 72 12.14 -1.30 -13.27
CA ALA A 72 10.73 -1.01 -13.43
C ALA A 72 10.31 0.11 -12.50
N LEU A 73 9.45 1.00 -12.99
CA LEU A 73 8.86 2.10 -12.23
C LEU A 73 7.34 1.91 -12.16
N SER A 74 6.77 2.11 -10.99
CA SER A 74 5.32 1.99 -10.82
C SER A 74 4.76 3.18 -10.07
N ALA A 75 3.53 3.54 -10.40
CA ALA A 75 2.73 4.50 -9.65
C ALA A 75 1.28 4.04 -9.58
N GLY A 76 0.59 4.38 -8.49
CA GLY A 76 -0.81 4.05 -8.27
C GLY A 76 -1.51 5.10 -7.44
N TYR A 77 -2.82 5.18 -7.65
CA TYR A 77 -3.72 6.04 -6.90
C TYR A 77 -5.04 5.31 -6.62
N ALA A 78 -5.58 5.47 -5.43
CA ALA A 78 -6.88 4.96 -5.03
C ALA A 78 -7.66 6.05 -4.30
N ASN A 79 -8.97 6.08 -4.57
CA ASN A 79 -9.92 6.97 -3.89
C ASN A 79 -11.21 6.21 -3.63
N SER A 80 -11.69 6.26 -2.41
CA SER A 80 -12.94 5.62 -1.99
C SER A 80 -13.77 6.57 -1.13
N ASN A 81 -15.07 6.52 -1.28
CA ASN A 81 -15.97 7.15 -0.33
C ASN A 81 -15.85 6.43 1.02
N ARG A 82 -15.89 7.18 2.10
CA ARG A 82 -16.04 6.65 3.45
C ARG A 82 -17.53 6.43 3.75
N SER A 83 -17.85 5.42 4.54
CA SER A 83 -19.22 5.20 5.00
C SER A 83 -19.68 6.33 5.94
N VAL A 84 -21.00 6.40 6.17
CA VAL A 84 -21.57 7.39 7.11
C VAL A 84 -20.98 7.23 8.51
N ASP A 85 -20.77 5.99 8.95
CA ASP A 85 -20.21 5.72 10.27
C ASP A 85 -18.74 6.11 10.37
N GLN A 86 -17.96 5.85 9.35
CA GLN A 86 -16.54 6.24 9.30
C GLN A 86 -16.34 7.76 9.34
N LYS A 87 -17.22 8.53 8.74
CA LYS A 87 -17.17 10.01 8.71
C LYS A 87 -17.39 10.66 10.07
N ARG A 88 -17.89 9.91 11.05
CA ARG A 88 -18.12 10.44 12.42
C ARG A 88 -16.83 10.80 13.14
N ASP A 89 -15.68 10.33 12.67
CA ASP A 89 -14.37 10.71 13.19
C ASP A 89 -13.93 12.14 12.79
N GLY A 90 -14.68 12.82 11.93
CA GLY A 90 -14.40 14.19 11.50
C GLY A 90 -13.31 14.37 10.44
N ASN A 91 -12.73 13.27 9.94
CA ASN A 91 -11.59 13.30 9.00
C ASN A 91 -11.99 13.45 7.51
N GLY A 92 -13.27 13.74 7.24
CA GLY A 92 -13.74 14.00 5.87
C GLY A 92 -14.34 12.78 5.16
N ASP A 93 -14.71 12.99 3.90
CA ASP A 93 -15.58 12.11 3.14
C ASP A 93 -14.84 11.02 2.35
N LYS A 94 -13.55 11.16 2.14
CA LYS A 94 -12.75 10.31 1.28
C LYS A 94 -11.63 9.60 2.04
N ALA A 95 -11.39 8.37 1.65
CA ALA A 95 -10.17 7.63 1.91
C ALA A 95 -9.35 7.59 0.64
N GLU A 96 -8.09 8.00 0.70
CA GLU A 96 -7.22 8.15 -0.47
C GLU A 96 -5.85 7.53 -0.20
N ALA A 97 -5.26 6.98 -1.25
CA ALA A 97 -3.87 6.54 -1.22
C ALA A 97 -3.19 6.80 -2.56
N TRP A 98 -1.91 7.11 -2.50
CA TRP A 98 -1.04 7.05 -3.66
C TRP A 98 0.26 6.36 -3.30
N ALA A 99 0.86 5.69 -4.26
CA ALA A 99 2.11 5.00 -4.10
C ALA A 99 2.97 5.16 -5.35
N THR A 100 4.28 5.14 -5.16
CA THR A 100 5.26 5.01 -6.24
C THR A 100 6.33 4.04 -5.82
N SER A 101 6.89 3.31 -6.78
CA SER A 101 7.97 2.38 -6.53
C SER A 101 8.96 2.31 -7.69
N ALA A 102 10.18 1.94 -7.35
CA ALA A 102 11.22 1.59 -8.32
C ALA A 102 11.78 0.21 -7.96
N LYS A 103 12.01 -0.62 -8.97
CA LYS A 103 12.61 -1.95 -8.83
C LYS A 103 13.77 -2.09 -9.80
N TYR A 104 14.82 -2.78 -9.36
CA TYR A 104 15.89 -3.30 -10.20
C TYR A 104 15.99 -4.80 -9.99
N ASP A 105 15.99 -5.56 -11.08
CA ASP A 105 16.02 -7.02 -11.06
C ASP A 105 16.87 -7.54 -12.23
N ALA A 106 18.17 -7.51 -12.05
CA ALA A 106 19.15 -7.99 -13.02
C ALA A 106 20.51 -8.23 -12.34
N ASN A 107 21.43 -8.92 -13.02
CA ASN A 107 22.81 -9.16 -12.57
C ASN A 107 22.89 -9.76 -11.15
N ASN A 108 22.03 -10.74 -10.85
CA ASN A 108 21.94 -11.38 -9.54
C ASN A 108 21.54 -10.44 -8.39
N ILE A 109 21.15 -9.19 -8.69
CA ILE A 109 20.69 -8.20 -7.71
C ILE A 109 19.19 -8.00 -7.89
N TYR A 110 18.47 -8.08 -6.77
CA TYR A 110 17.12 -7.55 -6.66
C TYR A 110 17.13 -6.40 -5.66
N ALA A 111 16.68 -5.24 -6.07
CA ALA A 111 16.49 -4.09 -5.20
C ALA A 111 15.14 -3.44 -5.51
N ALA A 112 14.41 -3.05 -4.48
CA ALA A 112 13.16 -2.31 -4.65
C ALA A 112 13.00 -1.28 -3.54
N VAL A 113 12.36 -0.17 -3.90
CA VAL A 113 11.97 0.89 -2.97
C VAL A 113 10.54 1.31 -3.28
N MET A 114 9.76 1.56 -2.25
CA MET A 114 8.39 2.04 -2.35
C MET A 114 8.19 3.20 -1.38
N TYR A 115 7.45 4.21 -1.81
CA TYR A 115 6.92 5.26 -0.96
C TYR A 115 5.43 5.44 -1.24
N SER A 116 4.64 5.55 -0.17
CA SER A 116 3.21 5.82 -0.29
C SER A 116 2.71 6.75 0.81
N GLN A 117 1.59 7.38 0.54
CA GLN A 117 0.82 8.10 1.54
C GLN A 117 -0.64 7.64 1.49
N THR A 118 -1.23 7.52 2.66
CA THR A 118 -2.67 7.27 2.81
C THR A 118 -3.32 8.41 3.57
N TYR A 119 -4.58 8.66 3.28
CA TYR A 119 -5.40 9.66 3.96
C TYR A 119 -6.71 9.00 4.38
N ASN A 120 -7.04 9.09 5.66
CA ASN A 120 -8.28 8.57 6.26
C ASN A 120 -8.52 7.08 5.97
N MET A 121 -7.46 6.30 5.81
CA MET A 121 -7.51 4.91 5.39
C MET A 121 -7.03 3.95 6.48
N THR A 122 -6.02 4.33 7.25
CA THR A 122 -5.41 3.49 8.27
C THR A 122 -6.22 3.53 9.56
N PRO A 123 -6.78 2.40 10.03
CA PRO A 123 -7.57 2.38 11.25
C PRO A 123 -6.73 2.71 12.48
N GLU A 124 -7.30 3.49 13.39
CA GLU A 124 -6.85 3.69 14.76
C GLU A 124 -7.77 2.95 15.74
N GLU A 125 -7.57 3.10 17.04
CA GLU A 125 -8.51 2.62 18.05
C GLU A 125 -9.83 3.39 18.00
N ASP A 126 -10.87 2.84 18.64
CA ASP A 126 -12.20 3.47 18.76
C ASP A 126 -12.85 3.87 17.43
N ASP A 127 -12.65 3.03 16.39
CA ASP A 127 -13.23 3.22 15.06
C ASP A 127 -12.83 4.52 14.33
N HIS A 128 -11.75 5.15 14.77
CA HIS A 128 -11.12 6.29 14.10
C HIS A 128 -10.15 5.84 13.02
N PHE A 129 -9.78 6.78 12.15
CA PHE A 129 -8.78 6.58 11.10
C PHE A 129 -7.72 7.67 11.18
N ALA A 130 -6.46 7.29 10.99
CA ALA A 130 -5.37 8.23 10.90
C ALA A 130 -5.62 9.22 9.75
N GLY A 131 -5.53 10.51 10.04
CA GLY A 131 -5.72 11.55 9.03
C GLY A 131 -4.75 11.40 7.87
N LYS A 132 -3.53 10.95 8.15
CA LYS A 132 -2.50 10.65 7.14
C LYS A 132 -1.51 9.62 7.64
N THR A 133 -1.05 8.73 6.74
CA THR A 133 0.17 7.94 6.96
C THR A 133 1.18 8.16 5.85
N GLN A 134 2.46 7.93 6.17
CA GLN A 134 3.58 7.90 5.24
C GLN A 134 4.26 6.56 5.38
N ASN A 135 4.40 5.82 4.29
CA ASN A 135 4.98 4.49 4.28
C ASN A 135 6.23 4.50 3.40
N PHE A 136 7.30 3.94 3.91
CA PHE A 136 8.53 3.74 3.17
C PHE A 136 8.97 2.30 3.35
N GLU A 137 9.25 1.63 2.24
CA GLU A 137 9.78 0.26 2.22
C GLU A 137 10.96 0.19 1.25
N ALA A 138 12.00 -0.53 1.64
CA ALA A 138 13.14 -0.81 0.79
C ALA A 138 13.64 -2.24 1.03
N VAL A 139 14.11 -2.89 -0.02
CA VAL A 139 14.69 -4.22 0.05
C VAL A 139 15.85 -4.34 -0.92
N VAL A 140 16.89 -5.07 -0.52
CA VAL A 140 17.96 -5.50 -1.40
C VAL A 140 18.28 -6.97 -1.17
N GLN A 141 18.52 -7.69 -2.25
CA GLN A 141 18.89 -9.10 -2.26
C GLN A 141 20.01 -9.35 -3.26
N TYR A 142 20.84 -10.31 -2.99
CA TYR A 142 21.87 -10.77 -3.91
C TYR A 142 21.82 -12.28 -4.04
N GLN A 143 21.80 -12.79 -5.29
CA GLN A 143 21.84 -14.22 -5.60
C GLN A 143 23.27 -14.65 -5.86
N PHE A 144 23.83 -15.46 -4.96
CA PHE A 144 25.12 -16.10 -5.17
C PHE A 144 24.99 -17.32 -6.10
N ASP A 145 26.02 -17.60 -6.88
CA ASP A 145 26.03 -18.74 -7.81
C ASP A 145 25.92 -20.11 -7.11
N PHE A 146 26.33 -20.18 -5.84
CA PHE A 146 26.19 -21.40 -5.02
C PHE A 146 24.81 -21.56 -4.36
N GLY A 147 23.82 -20.75 -4.73
CA GLY A 147 22.43 -20.91 -4.32
C GLY A 147 21.99 -20.02 -3.16
N LEU A 148 22.88 -19.40 -2.42
CA LEU A 148 22.50 -18.51 -1.29
C LEU A 148 21.96 -17.17 -1.79
N ARG A 149 20.85 -16.69 -1.18
CA ARG A 149 20.24 -15.40 -1.47
C ARG A 149 19.93 -14.64 -0.18
N PRO A 150 20.87 -13.89 0.38
CA PRO A 150 20.60 -12.98 1.50
C PRO A 150 19.71 -11.82 1.10
N SER A 151 18.95 -11.32 2.06
CA SER A 151 18.03 -10.20 1.93
C SER A 151 18.13 -9.27 3.11
N LEU A 152 18.12 -7.97 2.84
CA LEU A 152 17.99 -6.90 3.82
C LEU A 152 16.79 -6.05 3.45
N GLY A 153 15.87 -5.88 4.40
CA GLY A 153 14.68 -5.05 4.26
C GLY A 153 14.59 -3.96 5.31
N TYR A 154 13.91 -2.88 4.98
CA TYR A 154 13.53 -1.81 5.88
C TYR A 154 12.09 -1.41 5.63
N VAL A 155 11.31 -1.27 6.71
CA VAL A 155 9.91 -0.85 6.67
C VAL A 155 9.68 0.25 7.70
N GLN A 156 9.00 1.31 7.29
CA GLN A 156 8.52 2.37 8.19
C GLN A 156 7.14 2.84 7.76
N THR A 157 6.20 2.85 8.71
CA THR A 157 4.90 3.52 8.60
C THR A 157 4.82 4.59 9.67
N LYS A 158 4.73 5.85 9.27
CA LYS A 158 4.58 6.99 10.16
C LYS A 158 3.16 7.55 10.06
N GLY A 159 2.44 7.53 11.19
CA GLY A 159 1.16 8.20 11.32
C GLY A 159 1.37 9.70 11.56
N LYS A 160 0.51 10.52 10.96
CA LYS A 160 0.47 11.97 11.09
C LYS A 160 -0.88 12.41 11.60
N ASN A 161 -0.88 13.40 12.52
CA ASN A 161 -2.10 13.92 13.11
C ASN A 161 -2.99 12.83 13.72
N LEU A 162 -2.36 11.87 14.40
CA LEU A 162 -3.04 10.80 15.11
C LEU A 162 -3.81 11.39 16.29
N GLN A 163 -4.94 10.76 16.62
CA GLN A 163 -5.74 11.21 17.76
C GLN A 163 -5.08 10.90 19.10
N ALA A 164 -5.30 11.75 20.08
CA ALA A 164 -4.85 11.49 21.44
C ALA A 164 -5.61 10.31 22.05
N ARG A 165 -4.89 9.35 22.68
CA ARG A 165 -5.48 8.16 23.28
C ARG A 165 -4.55 7.52 24.32
N GLY A 166 -5.13 6.93 25.34
CA GLY A 166 -4.34 6.29 26.42
C GLY A 166 -3.31 7.26 26.98
N GLY A 167 -2.05 6.89 27.01
CA GLY A 167 -0.93 7.77 27.39
C GLY A 167 -0.32 8.59 26.25
N PHE A 168 -0.87 8.50 25.02
CA PHE A 168 -0.39 9.21 23.84
C PHE A 168 -1.15 10.52 23.65
N GLY A 169 -0.44 11.65 23.64
CA GLY A 169 -1.02 12.98 23.52
C GLY A 169 -1.48 13.40 22.12
N GLY A 170 -1.47 12.48 21.16
CA GLY A 170 -1.77 12.74 19.75
C GLY A 170 -0.57 13.30 18.96
N GLY A 171 -0.76 13.47 17.66
CA GLY A 171 0.26 13.99 16.75
C GLY A 171 0.95 12.92 15.90
N ASP A 172 2.25 13.05 15.71
CA ASP A 172 3.04 12.17 14.84
C ASP A 172 3.67 11.02 15.61
N ALA A 173 3.56 9.80 15.09
CA ALA A 173 4.24 8.64 15.67
C ALA A 173 4.64 7.61 14.60
N ASP A 174 5.70 6.85 14.86
CA ASP A 174 6.02 5.67 14.09
C ASP A 174 5.03 4.55 14.50
N LEU A 175 4.17 4.13 13.57
CA LEU A 175 3.22 3.03 13.79
C LEU A 175 3.92 1.68 13.62
N VAL A 176 4.81 1.60 12.64
CA VAL A 176 5.63 0.43 12.34
C VAL A 176 7.01 0.92 11.92
N LYS A 177 8.06 0.29 12.43
CA LYS A 177 9.44 0.55 12.01
C LYS A 177 10.33 -0.63 12.36
N TYR A 178 10.89 -1.26 11.34
CA TYR A 178 11.84 -2.38 11.56
C TYR A 178 12.81 -2.57 10.41
N VAL A 179 13.88 -3.30 10.70
CA VAL A 179 14.83 -3.87 9.74
C VAL A 179 14.59 -5.37 9.69
N GLU A 180 14.59 -5.94 8.51
CA GLU A 180 14.38 -7.36 8.27
C GLU A 180 15.62 -7.97 7.61
N LEU A 181 16.08 -9.09 8.15
CA LEU A 181 17.13 -9.90 7.59
C LEU A 181 16.58 -11.27 7.23
N GLY A 182 16.86 -11.74 6.05
CA GLY A 182 16.42 -13.04 5.58
C GLY A 182 17.43 -13.68 4.65
N THR A 183 17.28 -14.97 4.42
CA THR A 183 18.05 -15.70 3.42
C THR A 183 17.25 -16.84 2.86
N TRP A 184 17.49 -17.16 1.59
CA TRP A 184 17.00 -18.35 0.91
C TRP A 184 18.19 -19.14 0.38
N TYR A 185 17.99 -20.43 0.19
CA TYR A 185 18.93 -21.32 -0.49
C TYR A 185 18.15 -22.13 -1.52
N TYR A 186 18.59 -22.06 -2.79
CA TYR A 186 17.98 -22.73 -3.94
C TYR A 186 18.83 -23.90 -4.42
#